data_d0764a608bce37a62a634deb2a97b2d9
#
_entry.id   d0764a608bce37a62a634deb2a97b2d9
#
_cell.length_a   1.000
_cell.length_b   1.000
_cell.length_c   1.000
_cell.angle_alpha   90.00
_cell.angle_beta   90.00
_cell.angle_gamma   90.00
#
_symmetry.space_group_name_H-M   'P 1'
#
loop_
_entity.id
_entity.type
_entity.pdbx_description
1 polymer ?
#
loop_
_entity_poly.entity_id
_entity_poly.type
_entity_poly.pdbx_seq_one_letter_code
_entity_poly.pdbx_strand_id
1 'polypeptide(L)'
;MKIREKLIQGNQKYLTDGNSELREQTAMNGQNPYAIVICCSDSRVIPEKIFSASIGDLFVIRVAGNVLDNHQLGSIEYAAAHLNCKLILLLGHTGCGAVSAALSGHSDGFISYIAEDILEAVG
;
A
#
# COMPACT_ATOMS: atom_id res chain seq x y z
N MET A 1 -6.15 -26.66 5.94
CA MET A 1 -6.49 -25.99 4.66
C MET A 1 -5.22 -25.50 3.99
N LYS A 2 -5.03 -25.87 2.74
CA LYS A 2 -3.88 -25.40 1.96
C LYS A 2 -4.02 -23.89 1.69
N ILE A 3 -2.88 -23.20 1.57
CA ILE A 3 -2.84 -21.73 1.36
C ILE A 3 -3.67 -21.32 0.13
N ARG A 4 -3.55 -22.07 -0.96
CA ARG A 4 -4.30 -21.82 -2.17
C ARG A 4 -5.82 -21.87 -1.93
N GLU A 5 -6.29 -22.87 -1.20
CA GLU A 5 -7.71 -23.01 -0.85
C GLU A 5 -8.19 -21.84 0.03
N LYS A 6 -7.36 -21.39 0.94
CA LYS A 6 -7.62 -20.20 1.76
C LYS A 6 -7.88 -18.97 0.90
N LEU A 7 -7.05 -18.75 -0.11
CA LEU A 7 -7.20 -17.61 -1.02
C LEU A 7 -8.49 -17.70 -1.83
N ILE A 8 -8.79 -18.89 -2.36
CA ILE A 8 -10.02 -19.13 -3.15
C ILE A 8 -11.26 -18.89 -2.31
N GLN A 9 -11.31 -19.46 -1.11
CA GLN A 9 -12.46 -19.28 -0.21
C GLN A 9 -12.61 -17.82 0.23
N GLY A 10 -11.50 -17.16 0.52
CA GLY A 10 -11.51 -15.74 0.85
C GLY A 10 -12.03 -14.88 -0.27
N ASN A 11 -11.67 -15.19 -1.51
CA ASN A 11 -12.18 -14.47 -2.68
C ASN A 11 -13.68 -14.73 -2.89
N GLN A 12 -14.14 -15.95 -2.69
CA GLN A 12 -15.58 -16.27 -2.77
C GLN A 12 -16.38 -15.44 -1.75
N LYS A 13 -15.86 -15.32 -0.54
CA LYS A 13 -16.48 -14.49 0.50
C LYS A 13 -16.50 -13.02 0.10
N TYR A 14 -15.43 -12.53 -0.48
CA TYR A 14 -15.32 -11.15 -0.99
C TYR A 14 -16.41 -10.85 -2.02
N LEU A 15 -16.69 -11.79 -2.93
CA LEU A 15 -17.71 -11.62 -3.96
C LEU A 15 -19.13 -11.48 -3.40
N THR A 16 -19.36 -11.88 -2.15
CA THR A 16 -20.65 -11.81 -1.48
C THR A 16 -20.67 -10.86 -0.28
N ASP A 17 -19.71 -9.93 -0.21
CA ASP A 17 -19.53 -9.05 0.94
C ASP A 17 -20.47 -7.84 1.00
N GLY A 18 -21.37 -7.69 0.02
CA GLY A 18 -22.29 -6.56 -0.06
C GLY A 18 -21.74 -5.33 -0.78
N ASN A 19 -20.51 -5.35 -1.29
CA ASN A 19 -19.88 -4.22 -1.95
C ASN A 19 -19.89 -4.32 -3.49
N SER A 20 -20.66 -5.22 -4.08
CA SER A 20 -20.68 -5.43 -5.54
C SER A 20 -21.07 -4.18 -6.31
N GLU A 21 -22.07 -3.44 -5.83
CA GLU A 21 -22.50 -2.19 -6.45
C GLU A 21 -21.41 -1.13 -6.44
N LEU A 22 -20.71 -0.99 -5.31
CA LEU A 22 -19.61 -0.03 -5.19
C LEU A 22 -18.43 -0.39 -6.11
N ARG A 23 -18.13 -1.68 -6.26
CA ARG A 23 -17.12 -2.15 -7.20
C ARG A 23 -17.51 -1.83 -8.65
N GLU A 24 -18.75 -2.07 -9.02
CA GLU A 24 -19.25 -1.75 -10.36
C GLU A 24 -19.21 -0.26 -10.66
N GLN A 25 -19.64 0.56 -9.73
CA GLN A 25 -19.64 2.01 -9.89
C GLN A 25 -18.22 2.56 -10.07
N THR A 26 -17.26 2.09 -9.26
CA THR A 26 -15.88 2.53 -9.38
C THR A 26 -15.21 2.03 -10.65
N ALA A 27 -15.60 0.85 -11.15
CA ALA A 27 -15.11 0.33 -12.42
C ALA A 27 -15.65 1.15 -13.61
N MET A 28 -16.92 1.53 -13.58
CA MET A 28 -17.56 2.27 -14.67
C MET A 28 -17.20 3.75 -14.70
N ASN A 29 -17.16 4.38 -13.53
CA ASN A 29 -17.01 5.83 -13.42
C ASN A 29 -15.59 6.26 -13.01
N GLY A 30 -14.72 5.30 -12.75
CA GLY A 30 -13.38 5.54 -12.23
C GLY A 30 -13.37 5.75 -10.72
N GLN A 31 -12.19 5.70 -10.16
CA GLN A 31 -11.98 5.95 -8.74
C GLN A 31 -11.86 7.45 -8.45
N ASN A 32 -12.24 7.84 -7.27
CA ASN A 32 -12.10 9.21 -6.79
C ASN A 32 -11.59 9.21 -5.34
N PRO A 33 -10.34 8.76 -5.11
CA PRO A 33 -9.82 8.64 -3.76
C PRO A 33 -9.65 10.01 -3.09
N TYR A 34 -9.91 10.07 -1.79
CA TYR A 34 -9.74 11.32 -1.05
C TYR A 34 -8.33 11.51 -0.50
N ALA A 35 -7.52 10.45 -0.48
CA ALA A 35 -6.13 10.53 0.00
C ALA A 35 -5.23 9.52 -0.71
N ILE A 36 -3.97 9.91 -0.90
CA ILE A 36 -2.88 9.02 -1.29
C ILE A 36 -2.19 8.57 0.01
N VAL A 37 -2.14 7.27 0.26
CA VAL A 37 -1.48 6.72 1.45
C VAL A 37 -0.23 5.97 1.02
N ILE A 38 0.92 6.39 1.56
CA ILE A 38 2.20 5.74 1.34
C ILE A 38 2.54 4.98 2.60
N CYS A 39 2.67 3.67 2.51
CA CYS A 39 2.91 2.81 3.67
C CYS A 39 3.76 1.59 3.35
N CYS A 40 4.12 0.85 4.39
CA CYS A 40 4.89 -0.37 4.28
C CYS A 40 4.06 -1.53 3.73
N SER A 41 4.74 -2.52 3.14
CA SER A 41 4.12 -3.79 2.74
C SER A 41 3.86 -4.74 3.92
N ASP A 42 4.21 -4.35 5.13
CA ASP A 42 3.97 -5.13 6.34
C ASP A 42 2.49 -5.55 6.42
N SER A 43 2.26 -6.86 6.63
CA SER A 43 0.91 -7.43 6.59
C SER A 43 -0.03 -6.92 7.68
N ARG A 44 0.51 -6.27 8.72
CA ARG A 44 -0.28 -5.65 9.79
C ARG A 44 -0.81 -4.27 9.39
N VAL A 45 -0.19 -3.64 8.40
CA VAL A 45 -0.54 -2.29 7.95
C VAL A 45 -1.55 -2.39 6.81
N ILE A 46 -2.81 -2.20 7.12
CA ILE A 46 -3.90 -2.24 6.14
C ILE A 46 -4.60 -0.88 6.19
N PRO A 47 -4.25 0.05 5.30
CA PRO A 47 -4.76 1.42 5.38
C PRO A 47 -6.28 1.52 5.43
N GLU A 48 -6.99 0.71 4.64
CA GLU A 48 -8.44 0.74 4.60
C GLU A 48 -9.05 0.37 5.94
N LYS A 49 -8.43 -0.53 6.69
CA LYS A 49 -8.87 -0.87 8.06
C LYS A 49 -8.49 0.20 9.06
N ILE A 50 -7.29 0.73 8.95
CA ILE A 50 -6.78 1.76 9.87
C ILE A 50 -7.66 3.00 9.84
N PHE A 51 -8.11 3.41 8.65
CA PHE A 51 -8.90 4.63 8.46
C PHE A 51 -10.39 4.37 8.24
N SER A 52 -10.85 3.14 8.41
CA SER A 52 -12.25 2.74 8.16
C SER A 52 -12.74 3.20 6.80
N ALA A 53 -11.90 2.98 5.80
CA ALA A 53 -12.15 3.39 4.43
C ALA A 53 -12.78 2.26 3.62
N SER A 54 -13.53 2.63 2.61
CA SER A 54 -14.19 1.71 1.69
C SER A 54 -13.45 1.62 0.34
N ILE A 55 -13.95 0.75 -0.53
CA ILE A 55 -13.46 0.61 -1.91
C ILE A 55 -13.55 1.97 -2.61
N GLY A 56 -12.45 2.38 -3.21
CA GLY A 56 -12.38 3.64 -3.95
C GLY A 56 -11.95 4.86 -3.12
N ASP A 57 -11.86 4.74 -1.80
CA ASP A 57 -11.57 5.87 -0.91
C ASP A 57 -10.10 6.26 -0.86
N LEU A 58 -9.21 5.28 -0.92
CA LEU A 58 -7.77 5.52 -0.77
C LEU A 58 -7.00 5.04 -2.00
N PHE A 59 -6.00 5.81 -2.40
CA PHE A 59 -5.01 5.39 -3.38
C PHE A 59 -3.75 4.98 -2.62
N VAL A 60 -3.47 3.68 -2.56
CA VAL A 60 -2.48 3.13 -1.65
C VAL A 60 -1.22 2.71 -2.39
N ILE A 61 -0.06 3.18 -1.91
CA ILE A 61 1.26 2.81 -2.42
C ILE A 61 2.00 2.10 -1.30
N ARG A 62 2.39 0.84 -1.52
CA ARG A 62 3.03 0.01 -0.50
C ARG A 62 4.36 -0.54 -1.00
N VAL A 63 5.41 -0.21 -0.27
CA VAL A 63 6.76 -0.76 -0.47
C VAL A 63 7.36 -1.05 0.89
N ALA A 64 8.10 -2.14 1.03
CA ALA A 64 8.77 -2.47 2.28
C ALA A 64 9.63 -1.29 2.75
N GLY A 65 9.44 -0.86 4.00
CA GLY A 65 10.16 0.26 4.57
C GLY A 65 9.74 1.64 4.08
N ASN A 66 8.62 1.76 3.37
CA ASN A 66 8.10 3.04 2.84
C ASN A 66 9.03 3.76 1.86
N VAL A 67 9.97 3.06 1.25
CA VAL A 67 10.90 3.68 0.29
C VAL A 67 10.19 3.94 -1.04
N LEU A 68 10.65 4.93 -1.77
CA LEU A 68 10.06 5.34 -3.05
C LEU A 68 11.14 5.39 -4.12
N ASP A 69 10.79 4.89 -5.30
CA ASP A 69 11.58 5.11 -6.51
C ASP A 69 10.67 5.65 -7.63
N ASN A 70 11.13 5.59 -8.86
CA ASN A 70 10.43 6.23 -9.99
C ASN A 70 9.01 5.71 -10.19
N HIS A 71 8.74 4.42 -9.96
CA HIS A 71 7.40 3.86 -10.15
C HIS A 71 6.43 4.36 -9.09
N GLN A 72 6.85 4.43 -7.83
CA GLN A 72 6.02 4.96 -6.76
C GLN A 72 5.79 6.46 -6.92
N LEU A 73 6.83 7.21 -7.29
CA LEU A 73 6.70 8.64 -7.57
C LEU A 73 5.75 8.89 -8.74
N GLY A 74 5.84 8.08 -9.81
CA GLY A 74 4.91 8.14 -10.92
C GLY A 74 3.47 7.85 -10.50
N SER A 75 3.27 6.90 -9.60
CA SER A 75 1.95 6.59 -9.04
C SER A 75 1.37 7.76 -8.26
N ILE A 76 2.20 8.45 -7.48
CA ILE A 76 1.80 9.65 -6.73
C ILE A 76 1.38 10.76 -7.71
N GLU A 77 2.18 11.01 -8.74
CA GLU A 77 1.87 11.99 -9.77
C GLU A 77 0.55 11.68 -10.49
N TYR A 78 0.35 10.41 -10.82
CA TYR A 78 -0.89 9.95 -11.44
C TYR A 78 -2.11 10.31 -10.58
N ALA A 79 -2.08 9.95 -9.31
CA ALA A 79 -3.19 10.23 -8.40
C ALA A 79 -3.40 11.72 -8.18
N ALA A 80 -2.34 12.49 -8.04
CA ALA A 80 -2.44 13.94 -7.81
C ALA A 80 -2.92 14.69 -9.05
N ALA A 81 -2.38 14.36 -10.23
CA ALA A 81 -2.66 15.09 -11.47
C ALA A 81 -3.92 14.59 -12.19
N HIS A 82 -4.16 13.28 -12.21
CA HIS A 82 -5.22 12.67 -13.01
C HIS A 82 -6.45 12.23 -12.20
N LEU A 83 -6.30 12.00 -10.90
CA LEU A 83 -7.41 11.65 -10.01
C LEU A 83 -7.82 12.80 -9.09
N ASN A 84 -7.18 13.94 -9.24
CA ASN A 84 -7.43 15.14 -8.42
C ASN A 84 -7.33 14.88 -6.91
N CYS A 85 -6.45 13.95 -6.51
CA CYS A 85 -6.25 13.60 -5.11
C CYS A 85 -5.24 14.56 -4.47
N LYS A 86 -5.66 15.36 -3.51
CA LYS A 86 -4.89 16.50 -3.01
C LYS A 86 -4.17 16.25 -1.69
N LEU A 87 -4.45 15.14 -1.01
CA LEU A 87 -3.85 14.83 0.27
C LEU A 87 -2.93 13.62 0.15
N ILE A 88 -1.69 13.78 0.62
CA ILE A 88 -0.72 12.69 0.72
C ILE A 88 -0.48 12.42 2.20
N LEU A 89 -0.68 11.18 2.62
CA LEU A 89 -0.40 10.72 3.97
C LEU A 89 0.73 9.71 3.94
N LEU A 90 1.79 9.99 4.68
CA LEU A 90 2.88 9.05 4.89
C LEU A 90 2.65 8.32 6.22
N LEU A 91 2.37 7.02 6.14
CA LEU A 91 2.02 6.20 7.29
C LEU A 91 3.18 5.29 7.68
N GLY A 92 3.75 5.54 8.85
CA GLY A 92 4.75 4.66 9.45
C GLY A 92 4.12 3.66 10.39
N HIS A 93 4.93 2.69 10.86
CA HIS A 93 4.46 1.71 11.84
C HIS A 93 5.63 1.22 12.71
N THR A 94 5.31 0.68 13.87
CA THR A 94 6.30 0.09 14.76
C THR A 94 6.75 -1.30 14.28
N GLY A 95 7.95 -1.70 14.64
CA GLY A 95 8.44 -3.04 14.34
C GLY A 95 8.62 -3.32 12.85
N CYS A 96 9.04 -2.33 12.09
CA CYS A 96 9.28 -2.49 10.65
C CYS A 96 10.50 -3.38 10.40
N GLY A 97 10.29 -4.54 9.78
CA GLY A 97 11.36 -5.48 9.47
C GLY A 97 12.39 -4.94 8.50
N ALA A 98 11.98 -4.12 7.53
CA ALA A 98 12.88 -3.51 6.56
C ALA A 98 13.81 -2.49 7.23
N VAL A 99 13.28 -1.67 8.14
CA VAL A 99 14.08 -0.72 8.91
C VAL A 99 15.07 -1.46 9.82
N SER A 100 14.60 -2.50 10.51
CA SER A 100 15.46 -3.34 11.35
C SER A 100 16.58 -4.00 10.54
N ALA A 101 16.27 -4.53 9.36
CA ALA A 101 17.27 -5.14 8.47
C ALA A 101 18.31 -4.11 8.01
N ALA A 102 17.88 -2.92 7.62
CA ALA A 102 18.77 -1.85 7.20
C ALA A 102 19.73 -1.44 8.32
N LEU A 103 19.20 -1.22 9.52
CA LEU A 103 19.98 -0.78 10.68
C LEU A 103 20.95 -1.85 11.19
N SER A 104 20.62 -3.14 11.02
CA SER A 104 21.47 -4.27 11.45
C SER A 104 22.43 -4.77 10.37
N GLY A 105 22.40 -4.19 9.18
CA GLY A 105 23.30 -4.55 8.08
C GLY A 105 22.87 -5.78 7.28
N HIS A 106 21.64 -6.26 7.43
CA HIS A 106 21.10 -7.40 6.68
C HIS A 106 20.47 -6.92 5.36
N SER A 107 21.28 -6.80 4.31
CA SER A 107 20.84 -6.24 3.03
C SER A 107 21.28 -7.09 1.85
N ASP A 108 20.77 -8.32 1.77
CA ASP A 108 21.10 -9.28 0.71
C ASP A 108 20.35 -8.95 -0.58
N GLY A 109 21.02 -9.15 -1.73
CA GLY A 109 20.40 -9.03 -3.04
C GLY A 109 19.68 -7.70 -3.25
N PHE A 110 18.46 -7.73 -3.74
CA PHE A 110 17.66 -6.53 -4.01
C PHE A 110 17.21 -5.79 -2.74
N ILE A 111 17.28 -6.43 -1.58
CA ILE A 111 17.02 -5.78 -0.30
C ILE A 111 18.00 -4.60 -0.08
N SER A 112 19.18 -4.68 -0.69
CA SER A 112 20.19 -3.61 -0.59
C SER A 112 19.66 -2.26 -1.07
N TYR A 113 18.81 -2.22 -2.09
CA TYR A 113 18.23 -0.97 -2.59
C TYR A 113 17.31 -0.32 -1.55
N ILE A 114 16.51 -1.14 -0.88
CA ILE A 114 15.64 -0.67 0.21
C ILE A 114 16.48 -0.18 1.39
N ALA A 115 17.48 -0.95 1.78
CA ALA A 115 18.37 -0.61 2.90
C ALA A 115 19.14 0.69 2.67
N GLU A 116 19.63 0.91 1.46
CA GLU A 116 20.34 2.16 1.09
C GLU A 116 19.43 3.39 1.28
N ASP A 117 18.20 3.31 0.79
CA ASP A 117 17.25 4.42 0.91
C ASP A 117 16.89 4.70 2.36
N ILE A 118 16.70 3.66 3.17
CA ILE A 118 16.41 3.81 4.60
C ILE A 118 17.59 4.44 5.33
N LEU A 119 18.80 3.96 5.07
CA LEU A 119 20.01 4.49 5.72
C LEU A 119 20.27 5.93 5.34
N GLU A 120 20.00 6.32 4.11
CA GLU A 120 20.08 7.71 3.66
C GLU A 120 19.11 8.60 4.44
N ALA A 121 17.89 8.13 4.66
CA ALA A 121 16.87 8.87 5.40
C ALA A 121 17.19 9.00 6.89
N VAL A 122 17.84 8.00 7.47
CA VAL A 122 18.23 8.03 8.89
C VAL A 122 19.42 8.96 9.12
N GLY A 123 20.27 9.12 8.14
CA GLY A 123 21.47 9.94 8.21
C GLY A 123 22.70 9.14 8.63
#